data_af2d73e88e4e0164ca2055a9b9140e35
#
_entry.id   af2d73e88e4e0164ca2055a9b9140e35
#
_cell.length_a   1.000
_cell.length_b   1.000
_cell.length_c   1.000
_cell.angle_alpha   90.00
_cell.angle_beta   90.00
_cell.angle_gamma   90.00
#
_symmetry.space_group_name_H-M   'P 1'
#
loop_
_entity.id
_entity.type
_entity.pdbx_description
1 polymer ?
#
loop_
_entity_poly.entity_id
_entity_poly.type
_entity_poly.pdbx_seq_one_letter_code
_entity_poly.pdbx_strand_id
1 'polypeptide(L)'
;MTEEPQLAFAVREVEPPGVEVRVNFGIFAGRAATPAEIDELAKVLLPKTGEISIVAEERHEIAEGSEASLNQVRIEVSPEHLPEDERELDQLCGRLVEAAERWAQGCIAERHAEISEL
;
A
#
# COMPACT_ATOMS: atom_id res chain seq x y z
N MET A 1 -4.48 -12.40 21.85
CA MET A 1 -4.31 -10.98 21.52
C MET A 1 -4.48 -10.80 20.03
N THR A 2 -5.52 -10.10 19.64
CA THR A 2 -5.78 -9.83 18.23
C THR A 2 -4.99 -8.61 17.81
N GLU A 3 -4.09 -8.77 16.84
CA GLU A 3 -3.39 -7.65 16.28
C GLU A 3 -4.34 -6.89 15.35
N GLU A 4 -4.37 -5.59 15.49
CA GLU A 4 -5.14 -4.77 14.57
C GLU A 4 -4.45 -4.76 13.21
N PRO A 5 -5.20 -4.87 12.09
CA PRO A 5 -4.58 -4.79 10.78
C PRO A 5 -3.95 -3.41 10.56
N GLN A 6 -2.74 -3.40 10.02
CA GLN A 6 -2.06 -2.16 9.65
C GLN A 6 -2.61 -1.66 8.32
N LEU A 7 -2.78 -0.35 8.21
CA LEU A 7 -3.22 0.25 6.95
C LEU A 7 -2.19 0.03 5.85
N ALA A 8 -0.93 0.25 6.15
CA ALA A 8 0.16 0.01 5.21
C ALA A 8 1.38 -0.57 5.92
N PHE A 9 2.12 -1.42 5.24
CA PHE A 9 3.34 -2.02 5.77
C PHE A 9 4.27 -2.42 4.63
N ALA A 10 5.57 -2.55 4.94
CA ALA A 10 6.58 -2.94 3.96
C ALA A 10 6.98 -4.40 4.15
N VAL A 11 7.20 -5.08 3.03
CA VAL A 11 7.75 -6.43 2.99
C VAL A 11 9.07 -6.36 2.24
N ARG A 12 10.13 -6.87 2.86
CA ARG A 12 11.48 -6.86 2.26
C ARG A 12 11.91 -8.26 1.91
N GLU A 13 12.48 -8.41 0.72
CA GLU A 13 13.09 -9.65 0.29
C GLU A 13 14.60 -9.44 0.22
N VAL A 14 15.37 -10.48 0.55
CA VAL A 14 16.84 -10.42 0.57
C VAL A 14 17.44 -10.99 -0.72
N GLU A 15 16.88 -12.08 -1.24
CA GLU A 15 17.36 -12.72 -2.47
C GLU A 15 16.20 -13.15 -3.38
N PRO A 16 16.01 -12.46 -4.53
CA PRO A 16 16.68 -11.20 -4.91
C PRO A 16 16.22 -10.04 -4.03
N PRO A 17 17.03 -8.99 -3.90
CA PRO A 17 16.61 -7.83 -3.08
C PRO A 17 15.34 -7.21 -3.63
N GLY A 18 14.42 -6.91 -2.75
CA GLY A 18 13.15 -6.31 -3.16
C GLY A 18 12.45 -5.62 -2.01
N VAL A 19 11.67 -4.60 -2.33
CA VAL A 19 10.80 -3.90 -1.38
C VAL A 19 9.41 -3.81 -1.98
N GLU A 20 8.43 -4.19 -1.18
CA GLU A 20 7.03 -4.10 -1.54
C GLU A 20 6.30 -3.43 -0.40
N VAL A 21 5.50 -2.42 -0.72
CA VAL A 21 4.61 -1.81 0.27
C VAL A 21 3.19 -2.28 -0.04
N ARG A 22 2.53 -2.82 0.98
CA ARG A 22 1.15 -3.29 0.87
C ARG A 22 0.23 -2.36 1.63
N VAL A 23 -0.87 -1.98 0.99
CA VAL A 23 -1.91 -1.15 1.60
C VAL A 23 -3.19 -1.96 1.66
N ASN A 24 -3.72 -2.15 2.86
CA ASN A 24 -4.96 -2.88 3.09
C ASN A 24 -6.17 -1.99 2.83
N PHE A 25 -6.26 -1.50 1.62
CA PHE A 25 -7.22 -0.48 1.20
C PHE A 25 -8.67 -0.91 1.44
N GLY A 26 -9.02 -2.12 1.05
CA GLY A 26 -10.39 -2.61 1.15
C GLY A 26 -10.91 -2.70 2.58
N ILE A 27 -10.06 -3.09 3.53
CA ILE A 27 -10.45 -3.21 4.94
C ILE A 27 -10.87 -1.85 5.51
N PHE A 28 -10.12 -0.80 5.17
CA PHE A 28 -10.33 0.53 5.74
C PHE A 28 -11.27 1.40 4.92
N ALA A 29 -11.25 1.26 3.59
CA ALA A 29 -12.09 2.06 2.71
C ALA A 29 -13.43 1.39 2.37
N GLY A 30 -13.52 0.07 2.51
CA GLY A 30 -14.71 -0.69 2.17
C GLY A 30 -14.95 -0.83 0.67
N ARG A 31 -13.93 -0.55 -0.14
CA ARG A 31 -13.98 -0.63 -1.61
C ARG A 31 -12.59 -0.76 -2.17
N ALA A 32 -12.50 -1.04 -3.47
CA ALA A 32 -11.23 -1.02 -4.18
C ALA A 32 -10.81 0.42 -4.49
N ALA A 33 -9.50 0.63 -4.65
CA ALA A 33 -8.98 1.92 -5.11
C ALA A 33 -9.35 2.15 -6.58
N THR A 34 -9.68 3.39 -6.94
CA THR A 34 -9.97 3.75 -8.32
C THR A 34 -8.69 4.02 -9.10
N PRO A 35 -8.73 3.94 -10.45
CA PRO A 35 -7.55 4.28 -11.26
C PRO A 35 -7.03 5.70 -10.99
N ALA A 36 -7.91 6.66 -10.74
CA ALA A 36 -7.48 8.03 -10.42
C ALA A 36 -6.73 8.09 -9.09
N GLU A 37 -7.18 7.33 -8.10
CA GLU A 37 -6.51 7.24 -6.80
C GLU A 37 -5.13 6.57 -6.93
N ILE A 38 -5.02 5.55 -7.77
CA ILE A 38 -3.75 4.88 -8.05
C ILE A 38 -2.77 5.86 -8.73
N ASP A 39 -3.25 6.67 -9.68
CA ASP A 39 -2.42 7.69 -10.33
C ASP A 39 -1.90 8.73 -9.33
N GLU A 40 -2.72 9.12 -8.38
CA GLU A 40 -2.32 10.02 -7.31
C GLU A 40 -1.21 9.43 -6.44
N LEU A 41 -1.36 8.14 -6.09
CA LEU A 41 -0.34 7.42 -5.33
C LEU A 41 0.99 7.38 -6.10
N ALA A 42 0.93 7.10 -7.38
CA ALA A 42 2.12 7.07 -8.24
C ALA A 42 2.84 8.42 -8.24
N LYS A 43 2.10 9.51 -8.35
CA LYS A 43 2.68 10.87 -8.32
C LYS A 43 3.40 11.18 -7.01
N VAL A 44 2.89 10.67 -5.91
CA VAL A 44 3.51 10.87 -4.59
C VAL A 44 4.79 10.03 -4.45
N LEU A 45 4.79 8.81 -4.96
CA LEU A 45 5.88 7.86 -4.72
C LEU A 45 7.02 7.93 -5.74
N LEU A 46 6.72 8.26 -7.00
CA LEU A 46 7.75 8.30 -8.06
C LEU A 46 8.97 9.18 -7.72
N PRO A 47 8.80 10.39 -7.16
CA PRO A 47 9.96 11.22 -6.81
C PRO A 47 10.86 10.58 -5.74
N LYS A 48 10.33 9.64 -4.97
CA LYS A 48 11.07 8.98 -3.89
C LYS A 48 11.82 7.74 -4.37
N THR A 49 11.36 7.11 -5.45
CA THR A 49 11.83 5.79 -5.87
C THR A 49 12.39 5.74 -7.28
N GLY A 50 11.93 6.60 -8.17
CA GLY A 50 12.29 6.61 -9.59
C GLY A 50 11.43 5.70 -10.45
N GLU A 51 11.20 4.46 -10.04
CA GLU A 51 10.39 3.51 -10.80
C GLU A 51 9.67 2.55 -9.85
N ILE A 52 8.37 2.42 -10.05
CA ILE A 52 7.51 1.54 -9.25
C ILE A 52 6.47 0.85 -10.12
N SER A 53 5.97 -0.28 -9.63
CA SER A 53 4.78 -0.93 -10.16
C SER A 53 3.71 -0.92 -9.09
N ILE A 54 2.48 -0.57 -9.45
CA ILE A 54 1.35 -0.58 -8.53
C ILE A 54 0.33 -1.60 -9.02
N VAL A 55 -0.01 -2.55 -8.17
CA VAL A 55 -0.99 -3.59 -8.47
C VAL A 55 -2.15 -3.46 -7.47
N ALA A 56 -3.35 -3.25 -7.99
CA ALA A 56 -4.56 -3.31 -7.19
C ALA A 56 -5.16 -4.70 -7.41
N GLU A 57 -5.31 -5.46 -6.33
CA GLU A 57 -5.76 -6.84 -6.45
C GLU A 57 -6.81 -7.20 -5.40
N GLU A 58 -7.65 -8.15 -5.75
CA GLU A 58 -8.57 -8.76 -4.80
C GLU A 58 -7.92 -10.03 -4.28
N ARG A 59 -7.81 -10.12 -2.97
CA ARG A 59 -7.18 -11.25 -2.32
C ARG A 59 -8.22 -12.04 -1.54
N HIS A 60 -8.26 -13.35 -1.76
CA HIS A 60 -9.15 -14.25 -1.04
C HIS A 60 -8.37 -14.96 0.05
N GLU A 61 -8.78 -14.73 1.29
CA GLU A 61 -8.23 -15.46 2.44
C GLU A 61 -9.20 -16.60 2.75
N ILE A 62 -8.75 -17.81 2.54
CA ILE A 62 -9.60 -19.00 2.72
C ILE A 62 -9.03 -19.83 3.85
N ALA A 63 -9.82 -20.06 4.88
CA ALA A 63 -9.48 -20.95 5.98
C ALA A 63 -10.66 -21.88 6.21
N GLU A 64 -10.42 -22.97 6.94
CA GLU A 64 -11.48 -23.91 7.26
C GLU A 64 -12.60 -23.21 8.05
N GLY A 65 -13.78 -23.17 7.45
CA GLY A 65 -14.95 -22.53 8.05
C GLY A 65 -15.04 -21.01 7.82
N SER A 66 -14.12 -20.41 7.08
CA SER A 66 -14.20 -18.98 6.80
C SER A 66 -13.62 -18.60 5.44
N GLU A 67 -14.18 -17.56 4.86
CA GLU A 67 -13.68 -16.97 3.62
C GLU A 67 -13.83 -15.47 3.70
N ALA A 68 -12.78 -14.74 3.38
CA ALA A 68 -12.78 -13.27 3.33
C ALA A 68 -12.15 -12.79 2.04
N SER A 69 -12.72 -11.75 1.48
CA SER A 69 -12.22 -11.12 0.25
C SER A 69 -11.70 -9.73 0.59
N LEU A 70 -10.45 -9.45 0.23
CA LEU A 70 -9.77 -8.21 0.58
C LEU A 70 -9.26 -7.52 -0.69
N ASN A 71 -9.48 -6.22 -0.77
CA ASN A 71 -8.89 -5.39 -1.83
C ASN A 71 -7.60 -4.77 -1.29
N GLN A 72 -6.49 -5.14 -1.89
CA GLN A 72 -5.17 -4.70 -1.46
C GLN A 72 -4.46 -3.98 -2.58
N VAL A 73 -3.75 -2.91 -2.26
CA VAL A 73 -2.88 -2.20 -3.20
C VAL A 73 -1.44 -2.56 -2.86
N ARG A 74 -0.71 -3.03 -3.84
CA ARG A 74 0.66 -3.47 -3.69
C ARG A 74 1.57 -2.60 -4.53
N ILE A 75 2.59 -2.02 -3.91
CA ILE A 75 3.56 -1.16 -4.57
C ILE A 75 4.90 -1.87 -4.58
N GLU A 76 5.39 -2.19 -5.77
CA GLU A 76 6.67 -2.87 -5.94
C GLU A 76 7.71 -1.85 -6.41
N VAL A 77 8.82 -1.74 -5.67
CA VAL A 77 9.91 -0.84 -6.02
C VAL A 77 10.93 -1.61 -6.85
N SER A 78 11.36 -1.01 -7.96
CA SER A 78 12.38 -1.62 -8.82
C SER A 78 13.66 -1.86 -8.03
N PRO A 79 14.23 -3.09 -8.05
CA PRO A 79 15.46 -3.39 -7.32
C PRO A 79 16.65 -2.49 -7.70
N GLU A 80 16.67 -1.98 -8.92
CA GLU A 80 17.72 -1.10 -9.41
C GLU A 80 17.80 0.23 -8.67
N HIS A 81 16.68 0.65 -8.08
CA HIS A 81 16.57 1.92 -7.36
C HIS A 81 16.64 1.78 -5.84
N LEU A 82 16.92 0.58 -5.35
CA LEU A 82 17.06 0.36 -3.92
C LEU A 82 18.44 0.75 -3.42
N PRO A 83 18.54 1.47 -2.28
CA PRO A 83 19.84 1.76 -1.68
C PRO A 83 20.54 0.48 -1.25
N GLU A 84 21.86 0.44 -1.37
CA GLU A 84 22.66 -0.69 -0.90
C GLU A 84 22.88 -0.66 0.61
N ASP A 85 22.89 0.53 1.20
CA ASP A 85 23.05 0.73 2.63
C ASP A 85 21.74 0.38 3.35
N GLU A 86 21.81 -0.52 4.33
CA GLU A 86 20.64 -0.95 5.10
C GLU A 86 19.93 0.17 5.82
N ARG A 87 20.68 1.13 6.34
CA ARG A 87 20.09 2.30 7.03
C ARG A 87 19.26 3.14 6.05
N GLU A 88 19.81 3.41 4.87
CA GLU A 88 19.09 4.15 3.84
C GLU A 88 17.87 3.40 3.33
N LEU A 89 18.00 2.08 3.22
CA LEU A 89 16.89 1.22 2.81
C LEU A 89 15.77 1.25 3.83
N ASP A 90 16.08 1.18 5.12
CA ASP A 90 15.08 1.27 6.18
C ASP A 90 14.38 2.64 6.17
N GLN A 91 15.13 3.71 5.93
CA GLN A 91 14.58 5.06 5.84
C GLN A 91 13.64 5.18 4.63
N LEU A 92 14.03 4.60 3.50
CA LEU A 92 13.18 4.59 2.31
C LEU A 92 11.88 3.85 2.58
N CYS A 93 11.96 2.65 3.16
CA CYS A 93 10.76 1.87 3.51
C CYS A 93 9.82 2.66 4.41
N GLY A 94 10.36 3.32 5.44
CA GLY A 94 9.57 4.15 6.35
C GLY A 94 8.86 5.29 5.64
N ARG A 95 9.56 5.98 4.74
CA ARG A 95 8.98 7.08 3.97
C ARG A 95 7.89 6.60 3.00
N LEU A 96 8.10 5.44 2.39
CA LEU A 96 7.12 4.88 1.45
C LEU A 96 5.85 4.44 2.19
N VAL A 97 6.00 3.78 3.33
CA VAL A 97 4.86 3.37 4.15
C VAL A 97 4.08 4.59 4.63
N GLU A 98 4.78 5.61 5.14
CA GLU A 98 4.14 6.84 5.61
C GLU A 98 3.37 7.54 4.49
N ALA A 99 3.98 7.66 3.31
CA ALA A 99 3.34 8.28 2.15
C ALA A 99 2.11 7.49 1.70
N ALA A 100 2.20 6.17 1.68
CA ALA A 100 1.09 5.30 1.30
C ALA A 100 -0.06 5.39 2.31
N GLU A 101 0.25 5.46 3.60
CA GLU A 101 -0.76 5.65 4.65
C GLU A 101 -1.49 6.98 4.50
N ARG A 102 -0.76 8.06 4.25
CA ARG A 102 -1.36 9.38 4.05
C ARG A 102 -2.28 9.40 2.83
N TRP A 103 -1.84 8.78 1.75
CA TRP A 103 -2.66 8.64 0.56
C TRP A 103 -3.96 7.89 0.85
N ALA A 104 -3.86 6.74 1.51
CA ALA A 104 -5.02 5.92 1.84
C ALA A 104 -5.98 6.66 2.78
N GLN A 105 -5.45 7.34 3.79
CA GLN A 105 -6.25 8.15 4.72
C GLN A 105 -7.00 9.26 3.99
N GLY A 106 -6.36 9.88 3.00
CA GLY A 106 -6.98 10.89 2.17
C GLY A 106 -8.16 10.33 1.36
N CYS A 107 -7.97 9.17 0.76
CA CYS A 107 -9.02 8.49 0.00
C CYS A 107 -10.22 8.13 0.89
N ILE A 108 -9.96 7.66 2.10
CA ILE A 108 -11.00 7.30 3.08
C ILE A 108 -11.76 8.55 3.52
N ALA A 109 -11.06 9.65 3.80
CA ALA A 109 -11.66 10.91 4.22
C ALA A 109 -12.55 11.50 3.13
N GLU A 110 -12.12 11.47 1.87
CA GLU A 110 -12.93 11.93 0.73
C GLU A 110 -14.22 11.13 0.61
N ARG A 111 -14.15 9.83 0.82
CA ARG A 111 -15.32 8.96 0.79
C ARG A 111 -16.33 9.34 1.87
N HIS A 112 -15.84 9.63 3.07
CA HIS A 112 -16.71 10.07 4.18
C HIS A 112 -17.35 11.42 3.88
N ALA A 113 -16.61 12.35 3.29
CA ALA A 113 -17.13 13.66 2.92
C ALA A 113 -18.24 13.54 1.88
N GLU A 114 -18.05 12.69 0.86
CA GLU A 114 -19.07 12.45 -0.17
C GLU A 114 -20.35 11.88 0.43
N ILE A 115 -20.23 10.94 1.35
CA ILE A 115 -21.38 10.32 2.03
C ILE A 115 -22.10 11.37 2.89
N SER A 116 -21.36 12.24 3.55
CA SER A 116 -21.93 13.27 4.45
C SER A 116 -22.71 14.34 3.70
N GLU A 117 -22.40 14.60 2.44
CA GLU A 117 -23.07 15.59 1.62
C GLU A 117 -24.38 15.09 1.03
N LEU A 118 -24.62 13.80 1.12
CA LEU A 118 -25.86 13.18 0.67
C LEU A 118 -26.89 13.20 1.80
#